data_e04e5ff1281f5ef8a16b35a055d6f90c
#
_entry.id   e04e5ff1281f5ef8a16b35a055d6f90c
#
_cell.length_a   1.000
_cell.length_b   1.000
_cell.length_c   1.000
_cell.angle_alpha   90.00
_cell.angle_beta   90.00
_cell.angle_gamma   90.00
#
_symmetry.space_group_name_H-M   'P 1'
#
loop_
_entity.id
_entity.type
_entity.pdbx_description
1 polymer ?
#
loop_
_entity_poly.entity_id
_entity_poly.type
_entity_poly.pdbx_seq_one_letter_code
_entity_poly.pdbx_strand_id
1 'polypeptide(L)'
;MLLRALRTGEPMYIIIAVLAAAFLVFCVIPLHEFAHAWAADRQGDDTPRNSGRLTLSPMAHVDPIGGVLIALIGFGWGKPTPVNPRNFRNQRWGEVLVAAAGPASNLLLGWLFLFIEAVVMHISAISGSILQMSIATFFEYAATISIFLGVLNLLPIPMFDGWHILEGFLPNGSKAKEWVWRNQRTLYIVIIVLLFTGILSYPVSALSEFVIRFFAWLSALPFGG
;
A
#
# COMPACT_ATOMS: atom_id res chain seq x y z
N MET A 1 1.71 -13.01 8.44
CA MET A 1 2.67 -13.63 7.53
C MET A 1 3.49 -14.72 8.22
N LEU A 2 4.34 -14.38 9.16
CA LEU A 2 5.25 -15.31 9.85
C LEU A 2 4.53 -16.47 10.53
N LEU A 3 3.43 -16.23 11.24
CA LEU A 3 2.66 -17.28 11.92
C LEU A 3 2.10 -18.35 10.96
N ARG A 4 1.76 -17.97 9.72
CA ARG A 4 1.36 -18.93 8.69
C ARG A 4 2.57 -19.72 8.19
N ALA A 5 3.69 -19.05 7.94
CA ALA A 5 4.92 -19.69 7.49
C ALA A 5 5.47 -20.69 8.53
N LEU A 6 5.44 -20.33 9.82
CA LEU A 6 5.83 -21.23 10.90
C LEU A 6 4.99 -22.52 10.98
N ARG A 7 3.71 -22.44 10.59
CA ARG A 7 2.83 -23.65 10.57
C ARG A 7 3.19 -24.64 9.46
N THR A 8 3.86 -24.19 8.39
CA THR A 8 4.29 -25.10 7.31
C THR A 8 5.52 -25.91 7.73
N GLY A 9 6.32 -25.42 8.67
CA GLY A 9 7.59 -26.02 9.07
C GLY A 9 8.72 -25.90 8.04
N GLU A 10 8.45 -25.27 6.89
CA GLU A 10 9.39 -25.14 5.79
C GLU A 10 10.24 -23.87 5.95
N PRO A 11 11.57 -23.96 6.13
CA PRO A 11 12.44 -22.79 6.37
C PRO A 11 12.36 -21.73 5.26
N MET A 12 12.18 -22.15 4.01
CA MET A 12 12.09 -21.24 2.86
C MET A 12 10.89 -20.31 2.98
N TYR A 13 9.71 -20.81 3.36
CA TYR A 13 8.52 -19.98 3.57
C TYR A 13 8.69 -18.97 4.72
N ILE A 14 9.44 -19.35 5.75
CA ILE A 14 9.75 -18.44 6.87
C ILE A 14 10.65 -17.30 6.39
N ILE A 15 11.70 -17.61 5.64
CA ILE A 15 12.60 -16.59 5.07
C ILE A 15 11.84 -15.63 4.16
N ILE A 16 11.03 -16.15 3.24
CA ILE A 16 10.22 -15.33 2.33
C ILE A 16 9.26 -14.44 3.11
N ALA A 17 8.58 -14.96 4.15
CA ALA A 17 7.65 -14.18 4.95
C ALA A 17 8.35 -13.04 5.71
N VAL A 18 9.56 -13.28 6.23
CA VAL A 18 10.37 -12.25 6.90
C VAL A 18 10.81 -11.17 5.91
N LEU A 19 11.33 -11.58 4.75
CA LEU A 19 11.76 -10.64 3.71
C LEU A 19 10.60 -9.81 3.18
N ALA A 20 9.44 -10.43 2.94
CA ALA A 20 8.23 -9.74 2.50
C ALA A 20 7.72 -8.74 3.55
N ALA A 21 7.73 -9.12 4.83
CA ALA A 21 7.36 -8.21 5.91
C ALA A 21 8.33 -7.05 6.05
N ALA A 22 9.64 -7.31 5.99
CA ALA A 22 10.66 -6.27 6.02
C ALA A 22 10.50 -5.31 4.83
N PHE A 23 10.29 -5.85 3.62
CA PHE A 23 10.07 -5.05 2.43
C PHE A 23 8.81 -4.15 2.55
N LEU A 24 7.70 -4.69 3.05
CA LEU A 24 6.47 -3.92 3.29
C LEU A 24 6.73 -2.78 4.27
N VAL A 25 7.37 -3.07 5.41
CA VAL A 25 7.58 -2.10 6.49
C VAL A 25 8.62 -1.03 6.12
N PHE A 26 9.72 -1.42 5.46
CA PHE A 26 10.85 -0.51 5.23
C PHE A 26 10.88 0.11 3.83
N CYS A 27 10.04 -0.35 2.91
CA CYS A 27 10.00 0.17 1.54
C CYS A 27 8.60 0.64 1.15
N VAL A 28 7.60 -0.24 1.18
CA VAL A 28 6.27 0.06 0.61
C VAL A 28 5.53 1.11 1.45
N ILE A 29 5.46 0.93 2.77
CA ILE A 29 4.80 1.88 3.68
C ILE A 29 5.49 3.26 3.67
N PRO A 30 6.83 3.37 3.79
CA PRO A 30 7.49 4.66 3.71
C PRO A 30 7.24 5.42 2.41
N LEU A 31 7.22 4.73 1.27
CA LEU A 31 6.91 5.35 -0.02
C LEU A 31 5.47 5.84 -0.10
N HIS A 32 4.53 5.06 0.40
CA HIS A 32 3.13 5.43 0.50
C HIS A 32 2.94 6.71 1.35
N GLU A 33 3.48 6.74 2.56
CA GLU A 33 3.41 7.89 3.46
C GLU A 33 4.15 9.10 2.91
N PHE A 34 5.31 8.89 2.28
CA PHE A 34 6.03 9.96 1.59
C PHE A 34 5.21 10.56 0.45
N ALA A 35 4.47 9.74 -0.30
CA ALA A 35 3.62 10.24 -1.38
C ALA A 35 2.52 11.17 -0.86
N HIS A 36 1.88 10.83 0.27
CA HIS A 36 0.96 11.74 0.96
C HIS A 36 1.63 13.05 1.39
N ALA A 37 2.80 12.95 2.04
CA ALA A 37 3.58 14.10 2.48
C ALA A 37 3.95 15.03 1.31
N TRP A 38 4.43 14.43 0.22
CA TRP A 38 4.81 15.16 -0.99
C TRP A 38 3.62 15.84 -1.67
N ALA A 39 2.49 15.14 -1.77
CA ALA A 39 1.28 15.69 -2.36
C ALA A 39 0.73 16.86 -1.51
N ALA A 40 0.73 16.74 -0.18
CA ALA A 40 0.30 17.80 0.73
C ALA A 40 1.19 19.05 0.61
N ASP A 41 2.51 18.87 0.60
CA ASP A 41 3.48 19.94 0.41
C ASP A 41 3.25 20.68 -0.92
N ARG A 42 2.96 19.93 -2.01
CA ARG A 42 2.63 20.51 -3.32
C ARG A 42 1.29 21.27 -3.34
N GLN A 43 0.36 20.92 -2.46
CA GLN A 43 -0.90 21.65 -2.27
C GLN A 43 -0.76 22.88 -1.36
N GLY A 44 0.42 23.12 -0.76
CA GLY A 44 0.72 24.27 0.08
C GLY A 44 0.68 23.99 1.58
N ASP A 45 0.58 22.73 1.98
CA ASP A 45 0.61 22.33 3.39
C ASP A 45 2.02 21.92 3.84
N ASP A 46 2.68 22.81 4.56
CA ASP A 46 4.01 22.57 5.13
C ASP A 46 3.99 21.65 6.37
N THR A 47 2.82 21.19 6.83
CA THR A 47 2.71 20.34 8.04
C THR A 47 3.55 19.08 7.95
N PRO A 48 3.53 18.30 6.85
CA PRO A 48 4.37 17.11 6.72
C PRO A 48 5.87 17.44 6.77
N ARG A 49 6.29 18.52 6.11
CA ARG A 49 7.68 19.00 6.09
C ARG A 49 8.14 19.36 7.50
N ASN A 50 7.37 20.17 8.22
CA ASN A 50 7.67 20.63 9.56
C ASN A 50 7.66 19.49 10.59
N SER A 51 6.93 18.40 10.30
CA SER A 51 6.86 17.18 11.12
C SER A 51 7.93 16.15 10.75
N GLY A 52 8.86 16.47 9.84
CA GLY A 52 9.92 15.55 9.40
C GLY A 52 9.41 14.35 8.60
N ARG A 53 8.24 14.49 7.95
CA ARG A 53 7.61 13.41 7.16
C ARG A 53 7.91 13.49 5.66
N LEU A 54 8.44 14.61 5.18
CA LEU A 54 8.86 14.75 3.78
C LEU A 54 10.25 14.13 3.58
N THR A 55 10.33 12.83 3.80
CA THR A 55 11.57 12.04 3.71
C THR A 55 11.24 10.60 3.31
N LEU A 56 12.19 9.93 2.64
CA LEU A 56 12.10 8.51 2.33
C LEU A 56 12.66 7.61 3.45
N SER A 57 13.11 8.20 4.56
CA SER A 57 13.64 7.43 5.70
C SER A 57 12.53 6.56 6.30
N PRO A 58 12.67 5.22 6.34
CA PRO A 58 11.66 4.34 6.90
C PRO A 58 11.33 4.66 8.36
N MET A 59 12.32 5.09 9.13
CA MET A 59 12.16 5.39 10.56
C MET A 59 11.19 6.54 10.82
N ALA A 60 10.98 7.42 9.85
CA ALA A 60 9.98 8.47 9.96
C ALA A 60 8.53 7.94 9.86
N HIS A 61 8.32 6.82 9.18
CA HIS A 61 7.02 6.30 8.79
C HIS A 61 6.62 5.00 9.47
N VAL A 62 7.59 4.28 10.06
CA VAL A 62 7.34 3.00 10.74
C VAL A 62 6.75 3.24 12.13
N ASP A 63 5.60 2.61 12.40
CA ASP A 63 5.10 2.40 13.74
C ASP A 63 5.64 1.06 14.27
N PRO A 64 6.32 1.02 15.43
CA PRO A 64 6.90 -0.21 15.94
C PRO A 64 5.88 -1.33 16.17
N ILE A 65 4.69 -1.00 16.68
CA ILE A 65 3.64 -1.97 16.96
C ILE A 65 3.03 -2.45 15.64
N GLY A 66 2.69 -1.50 14.75
CA GLY A 66 2.17 -1.82 13.42
C GLY A 66 3.13 -2.67 12.61
N GLY A 67 4.43 -2.37 12.64
CA GLY A 67 5.47 -3.15 11.98
C GLY A 67 5.60 -4.59 12.51
N VAL A 68 5.56 -4.77 13.83
CA VAL A 68 5.56 -6.10 14.45
C VAL A 68 4.31 -6.90 14.06
N LEU A 69 3.14 -6.28 14.06
CA LEU A 69 1.90 -6.94 13.63
C LEU A 69 1.95 -7.34 12.15
N ILE A 70 2.49 -6.49 11.26
CA ILE A 70 2.72 -6.86 9.86
C ILE A 70 3.58 -8.11 9.75
N ALA A 71 4.69 -8.16 10.48
CA ALA A 71 5.59 -9.31 10.47
C ALA A 71 4.89 -10.59 10.95
N LEU A 72 4.16 -10.53 12.05
CA LEU A 72 3.54 -11.70 12.68
C LEU A 72 2.33 -12.21 11.90
N ILE A 73 1.37 -11.32 11.60
CA ILE A 73 0.06 -11.70 11.05
C ILE A 73 -0.18 -11.23 9.61
N GLY A 74 0.67 -10.32 9.10
CA GLY A 74 0.56 -9.76 7.76
C GLY A 74 -0.37 -8.56 7.64
N PHE A 75 -0.83 -8.03 8.76
CA PHE A 75 -1.63 -6.82 8.87
C PHE A 75 -1.07 -5.91 9.96
N GLY A 76 -1.07 -4.61 9.71
CA GLY A 76 -0.62 -3.58 10.63
C GLY A 76 -0.72 -2.21 9.97
N TRP A 77 -0.03 -1.24 10.51
CA TRP A 77 -0.10 0.15 10.03
C TRP A 77 1.26 0.83 10.13
N GLY A 78 1.42 1.86 9.30
CA GLY A 78 2.50 2.83 9.42
C GLY A 78 2.13 3.96 10.39
N LYS A 79 3.08 4.83 10.63
CA LYS A 79 2.86 6.06 11.36
C LYS A 79 2.31 7.11 10.38
N PRO A 80 1.02 7.49 10.51
CA PRO A 80 0.35 8.29 9.49
C PRO A 80 1.02 9.66 9.30
N THR A 81 1.01 10.13 8.06
CA THR A 81 1.49 11.47 7.71
C THR A 81 0.49 12.53 8.18
N PRO A 82 0.88 13.48 9.05
CA PRO A 82 0.00 14.57 9.46
C PRO A 82 -0.19 15.54 8.30
N VAL A 83 -1.45 15.86 7.99
CA VAL A 83 -1.84 16.85 6.98
C VAL A 83 -2.85 17.84 7.56
N ASN A 84 -2.82 19.08 7.10
CA ASN A 84 -3.78 20.10 7.48
C ASN A 84 -4.52 20.62 6.23
N PRO A 85 -5.74 20.13 5.95
CA PRO A 85 -6.48 20.53 4.75
C PRO A 85 -6.76 22.02 4.64
N ARG A 86 -6.72 22.77 5.77
CA ARG A 86 -6.91 24.23 5.77
C ARG A 86 -5.80 24.98 5.04
N ASN A 87 -4.64 24.38 4.90
CA ASN A 87 -3.48 24.94 4.21
C ASN A 87 -3.51 24.69 2.70
N PHE A 88 -4.40 23.80 2.21
CA PHE A 88 -4.46 23.47 0.80
C PHE A 88 -4.95 24.65 -0.04
N ARG A 89 -4.33 24.86 -1.20
CA ARG A 89 -4.77 25.88 -2.18
C ARG A 89 -6.23 25.69 -2.58
N ASN A 90 -6.67 24.46 -2.71
CA ASN A 90 -8.06 24.05 -2.88
C ASN A 90 -8.34 22.91 -1.92
N GLN A 91 -9.08 23.17 -0.86
CA GLN A 91 -9.31 22.18 0.20
C GLN A 91 -9.88 20.88 -0.34
N ARG A 92 -10.95 20.95 -1.14
CA ARG A 92 -11.64 19.75 -1.66
C ARG A 92 -10.75 18.90 -2.55
N TRP A 93 -10.15 19.50 -3.57
CA TRP A 93 -9.28 18.78 -4.51
C TRP A 93 -7.93 18.44 -3.90
N GLY A 94 -7.43 19.27 -2.97
CA GLY A 94 -6.23 18.97 -2.21
C GLY A 94 -6.39 17.69 -1.38
N GLU A 95 -7.49 17.54 -0.65
CA GLU A 95 -7.80 16.31 0.10
C GLU A 95 -7.83 15.08 -0.81
N VAL A 96 -8.54 15.16 -1.95
CA VAL A 96 -8.62 14.05 -2.92
C VAL A 96 -7.24 13.69 -3.47
N LEU A 97 -6.44 14.69 -3.88
CA LEU A 97 -5.11 14.44 -4.46
C LEU A 97 -4.14 13.86 -3.44
N VAL A 98 -4.16 14.40 -2.22
CA VAL A 98 -3.33 13.87 -1.13
C VAL A 98 -3.72 12.45 -0.79
N ALA A 99 -5.01 12.17 -0.60
CA ALA A 99 -5.49 10.83 -0.31
C ALA A 99 -5.20 9.83 -1.44
N ALA A 100 -5.28 10.24 -2.71
CA ALA A 100 -4.96 9.38 -3.84
C ALA A 100 -3.46 9.10 -4.01
N ALA A 101 -2.59 9.98 -3.51
CA ALA A 101 -1.14 9.89 -3.74
C ALA A 101 -0.51 8.61 -3.16
N GLY A 102 -0.91 8.20 -1.95
CA GLY A 102 -0.43 6.97 -1.31
C GLY A 102 -0.76 5.72 -2.14
N PRO A 103 -2.04 5.42 -2.39
CA PRO A 103 -2.43 4.29 -3.22
C PRO A 103 -1.83 4.32 -4.64
N ALA A 104 -1.77 5.50 -5.27
CA ALA A 104 -1.16 5.66 -6.58
C ALA A 104 0.33 5.31 -6.58
N SER A 105 1.06 5.71 -5.54
CA SER A 105 2.48 5.34 -5.38
C SER A 105 2.66 3.83 -5.25
N ASN A 106 1.77 3.16 -4.53
CA ASN A 106 1.79 1.71 -4.38
C ASN A 106 1.50 0.98 -5.69
N LEU A 107 0.52 1.44 -6.46
CA LEU A 107 0.21 0.86 -7.77
C LEU A 107 1.36 1.06 -8.76
N LEU A 108 1.94 2.26 -8.78
CA LEU A 108 3.10 2.56 -9.63
C LEU A 108 4.31 1.71 -9.26
N LEU A 109 4.58 1.56 -7.96
CA LEU A 109 5.66 0.71 -7.45
C LEU A 109 5.44 -0.76 -7.80
N GLY A 110 4.21 -1.24 -7.66
CA GLY A 110 3.83 -2.60 -8.04
C GLY A 110 4.03 -2.87 -9.53
N TRP A 111 3.62 -1.93 -10.38
CA TRP A 111 3.88 -2.03 -11.82
C TRP A 111 5.39 -2.03 -12.13
N LEU A 112 6.18 -1.15 -11.48
CA LEU A 112 7.63 -1.10 -11.67
C LEU A 112 8.30 -2.44 -11.32
N PHE A 113 7.84 -3.10 -10.25
CA PHE A 113 8.39 -4.41 -9.87
C PHE A 113 8.03 -5.51 -10.86
N LEU A 114 6.80 -5.54 -11.39
CA LEU A 114 6.44 -6.47 -12.47
C LEU A 114 7.23 -6.20 -13.75
N PHE A 115 7.53 -4.94 -14.04
CA PHE A 115 8.40 -4.60 -15.15
C PHE A 115 9.84 -5.09 -14.95
N ILE A 116 10.40 -4.92 -13.74
CA ILE A 116 11.73 -5.44 -13.41
C ILE A 116 11.74 -6.97 -13.48
N GLU A 117 10.72 -7.65 -12.99
CA GLU A 117 10.55 -9.10 -13.13
C GLU A 117 10.58 -9.52 -14.60
N ALA A 118 9.79 -8.87 -15.46
CA ALA A 118 9.78 -9.14 -16.89
C ALA A 118 11.15 -8.95 -17.53
N VAL A 119 11.87 -7.87 -17.19
CA VAL A 119 13.26 -7.66 -17.65
C VAL A 119 14.17 -8.81 -17.20
N VAL A 120 14.12 -9.19 -15.92
CA VAL A 120 14.95 -10.26 -15.35
C VAL A 120 14.71 -11.58 -16.06
N MET A 121 13.45 -11.91 -16.37
CA MET A 121 13.09 -13.15 -17.08
C MET A 121 13.63 -13.20 -18.52
N HIS A 122 13.94 -12.04 -19.12
CA HIS A 122 14.51 -11.95 -20.50
C HIS A 122 16.05 -11.85 -20.53
N ILE A 123 16.73 -11.86 -19.39
CA ILE A 123 18.22 -11.87 -19.36
C ILE A 123 18.73 -13.26 -19.75
N SER A 124 19.18 -13.42 -20.98
CA SER A 124 19.67 -14.69 -21.51
C SER A 124 20.89 -15.27 -20.77
N ALA A 125 21.77 -14.39 -20.25
CA ALA A 125 22.99 -14.79 -19.53
C ALA A 125 22.75 -15.63 -18.26
N ILE A 126 21.58 -15.50 -17.66
CA ILE A 126 21.19 -16.23 -16.42
C ILE A 126 19.94 -17.10 -16.62
N SER A 127 19.56 -17.33 -17.89
CA SER A 127 18.32 -18.05 -18.22
C SER A 127 18.27 -19.44 -17.59
N GLY A 128 17.14 -19.72 -16.92
CA GLY A 128 16.90 -21.00 -16.23
C GLY A 128 17.70 -21.20 -14.95
N SER A 129 18.49 -20.22 -14.51
CA SER A 129 19.26 -20.31 -13.27
C SER A 129 18.38 -20.11 -12.03
N ILE A 130 18.81 -20.71 -10.90
CA ILE A 130 18.21 -20.47 -9.59
C ILE A 130 18.23 -18.98 -9.24
N LEU A 131 19.29 -18.27 -9.64
CA LEU A 131 19.42 -16.83 -9.42
C LEU A 131 18.33 -16.05 -10.13
N GLN A 132 18.07 -16.32 -11.43
CA GLN A 132 17.01 -15.67 -12.19
C GLN A 132 15.65 -15.88 -11.52
N MET A 133 15.32 -17.14 -11.20
CA MET A 133 14.04 -17.46 -10.56
C MET A 133 13.88 -16.79 -9.19
N SER A 134 14.95 -16.75 -8.38
CA SER A 134 14.92 -16.12 -7.06
C SER A 134 14.65 -14.61 -7.15
N ILE A 135 15.34 -13.93 -8.08
CA ILE A 135 15.16 -12.49 -8.29
C ILE A 135 13.74 -12.20 -8.82
N ALA A 136 13.28 -12.96 -9.83
CA ALA A 136 11.93 -12.79 -10.39
C ALA A 136 10.85 -13.00 -9.32
N THR A 137 10.94 -14.08 -8.55
CA THR A 137 10.01 -14.36 -7.45
C THR A 137 10.00 -13.24 -6.41
N PHE A 138 11.17 -12.69 -6.07
CA PHE A 138 11.22 -11.54 -5.13
C PHE A 138 10.43 -10.35 -5.66
N PHE A 139 10.62 -9.97 -6.93
CA PHE A 139 9.92 -8.83 -7.52
C PHE A 139 8.43 -9.09 -7.71
N GLU A 140 8.02 -10.31 -8.04
CA GLU A 140 6.61 -10.73 -8.09
C GLU A 140 5.92 -10.56 -6.72
N TYR A 141 6.56 -11.04 -5.64
CA TYR A 141 6.05 -10.84 -4.27
C TYR A 141 6.00 -9.36 -3.88
N ALA A 142 7.04 -8.61 -4.20
CA ALA A 142 7.11 -7.19 -3.93
C ALA A 142 5.98 -6.42 -4.64
N ALA A 143 5.73 -6.75 -5.90
CA ALA A 143 4.63 -6.20 -6.69
C ALA A 143 3.27 -6.55 -6.08
N THR A 144 3.06 -7.83 -5.75
CA THR A 144 1.81 -8.32 -5.15
C THR A 144 1.49 -7.59 -3.85
N ILE A 145 2.47 -7.43 -2.95
CA ILE A 145 2.30 -6.71 -1.68
C ILE A 145 1.95 -5.24 -1.93
N SER A 146 2.68 -4.59 -2.85
CA SER A 146 2.48 -3.17 -3.14
C SER A 146 1.09 -2.92 -3.76
N ILE A 147 0.71 -3.72 -4.76
CA ILE A 147 -0.61 -3.60 -5.42
C ILE A 147 -1.73 -3.90 -4.42
N PHE A 148 -1.60 -4.95 -3.61
CA PHE A 148 -2.60 -5.28 -2.59
C PHE A 148 -2.82 -4.13 -1.61
N LEU A 149 -1.75 -3.50 -1.13
CA LEU A 149 -1.84 -2.35 -0.23
C LEU A 149 -2.49 -1.15 -0.93
N GLY A 150 -2.13 -0.87 -2.19
CA GLY A 150 -2.74 0.19 -2.98
C GLY A 150 -4.25 -0.03 -3.19
N VAL A 151 -4.64 -1.25 -3.57
CA VAL A 151 -6.06 -1.61 -3.76
C VAL A 151 -6.84 -1.55 -2.46
N LEU A 152 -6.26 -2.06 -1.36
CA LEU A 152 -6.89 -2.00 -0.03
C LEU A 152 -7.15 -0.55 0.38
N ASN A 153 -6.17 0.34 0.19
CA ASN A 153 -6.30 1.74 0.54
C ASN A 153 -7.24 2.52 -0.40
N LEU A 154 -7.52 2.03 -1.60
CA LEU A 154 -8.53 2.63 -2.49
C LEU A 154 -9.96 2.26 -2.13
N LEU A 155 -10.19 1.32 -1.20
CA LEU A 155 -11.55 1.02 -0.77
C LEU A 155 -12.21 2.25 -0.12
N PRO A 156 -13.46 2.58 -0.51
CA PRO A 156 -14.18 3.74 0.04
C PRO A 156 -14.74 3.42 1.44
N ILE A 157 -13.88 2.96 2.33
CA ILE A 157 -14.20 2.51 3.68
C ILE A 157 -13.44 3.40 4.67
N PRO A 158 -14.09 3.94 5.74
CA PRO A 158 -13.41 4.69 6.79
C PRO A 158 -12.18 3.92 7.32
N MET A 159 -11.07 4.59 7.51
CA MET A 159 -9.70 4.15 7.81
C MET A 159 -8.77 4.06 6.58
N PHE A 160 -9.29 3.96 5.36
CA PHE A 160 -8.46 3.90 4.15
C PHE A 160 -8.54 5.22 3.38
N ASP A 161 -7.55 5.47 2.54
CA ASP A 161 -7.47 6.70 1.73
C ASP A 161 -8.65 6.86 0.78
N GLY A 162 -9.20 5.75 0.30
CA GLY A 162 -10.39 5.72 -0.56
C GLY A 162 -11.62 6.39 0.06
N TRP A 163 -11.73 6.38 1.39
CA TRP A 163 -12.77 7.15 2.07
C TRP A 163 -12.55 8.66 1.88
N HIS A 164 -11.35 9.16 2.09
CA HIS A 164 -11.02 10.57 1.91
C HIS A 164 -11.17 11.03 0.46
N ILE A 165 -10.86 10.15 -0.49
CA ILE A 165 -11.15 10.38 -1.92
C ILE A 165 -12.67 10.53 -2.12
N LEU A 166 -13.47 9.56 -1.65
CA LEU A 166 -14.93 9.60 -1.77
C LEU A 166 -15.50 10.82 -1.05
N GLU A 167 -15.02 11.11 0.14
CA GLU A 167 -15.44 12.26 0.95
C GLU A 167 -15.28 13.59 0.21
N GLY A 168 -14.21 13.74 -0.57
CA GLY A 168 -14.00 14.92 -1.42
C GLY A 168 -15.08 15.12 -2.51
N PHE A 169 -15.73 14.05 -2.97
CA PHE A 169 -16.82 14.13 -3.95
C PHE A 169 -18.21 14.34 -3.29
N LEU A 170 -18.34 14.11 -2.00
CA LEU A 170 -19.61 14.30 -1.30
C LEU A 170 -19.86 15.79 -1.00
N PRO A 171 -21.12 16.26 -1.04
CA PRO A 171 -21.45 17.63 -0.67
C PRO A 171 -21.08 17.97 0.78
N ASN A 172 -20.78 19.25 1.04
CA ASN A 172 -20.66 19.74 2.40
C ASN A 172 -22.00 19.59 3.12
N GLY A 173 -21.98 19.10 4.39
CA GLY A 173 -23.20 18.78 5.14
C GLY A 173 -23.89 17.48 4.73
N SER A 174 -23.19 16.61 3.99
CA SER A 174 -23.69 15.28 3.63
C SER A 174 -23.98 14.45 4.89
N LYS A 175 -25.21 13.91 4.99
CA LYS A 175 -25.62 13.01 6.08
C LYS A 175 -24.71 11.78 6.20
N ALA A 176 -24.15 11.32 5.07
CA ALA A 176 -23.21 10.21 5.04
C ALA A 176 -21.90 10.56 5.77
N LYS A 177 -21.33 11.75 5.50
CA LYS A 177 -20.15 12.24 6.23
C LYS A 177 -20.42 12.33 7.73
N GLU A 178 -21.51 12.99 8.11
CA GLU A 178 -21.87 13.16 9.51
C GLU A 178 -22.09 11.81 10.21
N TRP A 179 -22.74 10.86 9.53
CA TRP A 179 -22.96 9.53 10.08
C TRP A 179 -21.65 8.77 10.30
N VAL A 180 -20.72 8.81 9.34
CA VAL A 180 -19.41 8.18 9.47
C VAL A 180 -18.60 8.81 10.61
N TRP A 181 -18.54 10.13 10.69
CA TRP A 181 -17.88 10.85 11.75
C TRP A 181 -18.45 10.50 13.13
N ARG A 182 -19.76 10.43 13.24
CA ARG A 182 -20.46 10.12 14.49
C ARG A 182 -20.22 8.69 14.95
N ASN A 183 -20.04 7.75 14.01
CA ASN A 183 -19.89 6.32 14.28
C ASN A 183 -18.44 5.83 14.08
N GLN A 184 -17.49 6.71 13.94
CA GLN A 184 -16.09 6.40 13.57
C GLN A 184 -15.47 5.28 14.41
N ARG A 185 -15.62 5.31 15.73
CA ARG A 185 -15.07 4.29 16.63
C ARG A 185 -15.63 2.90 16.36
N THR A 186 -16.94 2.82 16.20
CA THR A 186 -17.64 1.55 15.91
C THR A 186 -17.22 1.01 14.54
N LEU A 187 -17.16 1.89 13.54
CA LEU A 187 -16.73 1.51 12.19
C LEU A 187 -15.29 0.98 12.20
N TYR A 188 -14.37 1.60 12.92
CA TYR A 188 -13.00 1.12 13.05
C TYR A 188 -12.92 -0.28 13.64
N ILE A 189 -13.68 -0.56 14.71
CA ILE A 189 -13.74 -1.90 15.31
C ILE A 189 -14.29 -2.92 14.31
N VAL A 190 -15.40 -2.59 13.63
CA VAL A 190 -16.01 -3.46 12.63
C VAL A 190 -15.04 -3.77 11.48
N ILE A 191 -14.36 -2.75 10.95
CA ILE A 191 -13.41 -2.91 9.86
C ILE A 191 -12.22 -3.78 10.30
N ILE A 192 -11.70 -3.57 11.50
CA ILE A 192 -10.63 -4.41 12.05
C ILE A 192 -11.09 -5.87 12.15
N VAL A 193 -12.29 -6.13 12.66
CA VAL A 193 -12.85 -7.49 12.72
C VAL A 193 -12.99 -8.09 11.31
N LEU A 194 -13.50 -7.33 10.33
CA LEU A 194 -13.64 -7.79 8.94
C LEU A 194 -12.29 -8.09 8.27
N LEU A 195 -11.23 -7.34 8.63
CA LEU A 195 -9.87 -7.64 8.17
C LEU A 195 -9.34 -8.93 8.81
N PHE A 196 -9.52 -9.12 10.12
CA PHE A 196 -9.07 -10.33 10.82
C PHE A 196 -9.83 -11.59 10.40
N THR A 197 -11.11 -11.49 10.09
CA THR A 197 -11.92 -12.62 9.59
C THR A 197 -11.59 -12.99 8.14
N GLY A 198 -10.87 -12.12 7.42
CA GLY A 198 -10.53 -12.32 6.01
C GLY A 198 -11.66 -12.00 5.03
N ILE A 199 -12.82 -11.54 5.50
CA ILE A 199 -13.97 -11.20 4.63
C ILE A 199 -13.57 -10.13 3.62
N LEU A 200 -12.84 -9.10 4.04
CA LEU A 200 -12.35 -8.05 3.15
C LEU A 200 -11.20 -8.53 2.26
N SER A 201 -10.46 -9.56 2.66
CA SER A 201 -9.32 -10.04 1.89
C SER A 201 -9.75 -10.64 0.55
N TYR A 202 -10.92 -11.29 0.47
CA TYR A 202 -11.38 -11.91 -0.77
C TYR A 202 -11.62 -10.89 -1.90
N PRO A 203 -12.46 -9.86 -1.74
CA PRO A 203 -12.70 -8.87 -2.80
C PRO A 203 -11.43 -8.06 -3.11
N VAL A 204 -10.61 -7.75 -2.10
CA VAL A 204 -9.33 -7.04 -2.31
C VAL A 204 -8.37 -7.91 -3.12
N SER A 205 -8.24 -9.20 -2.82
CA SER A 205 -7.38 -10.11 -3.57
C SER A 205 -7.85 -10.27 -5.01
N ALA A 206 -9.15 -10.42 -5.25
CA ALA A 206 -9.71 -10.54 -6.60
C ALA A 206 -9.42 -9.28 -7.46
N LEU A 207 -9.61 -8.09 -6.87
CA LEU A 207 -9.31 -6.83 -7.55
C LEU A 207 -7.80 -6.65 -7.76
N SER A 208 -6.99 -7.02 -6.77
CA SER A 208 -5.51 -6.97 -6.88
C SER A 208 -5.02 -7.91 -7.98
N GLU A 209 -5.57 -9.12 -8.08
CA GLU A 209 -5.22 -10.06 -9.15
C GLU A 209 -5.55 -9.50 -10.54
N PHE A 210 -6.70 -8.84 -10.69
CA PHE A 210 -7.03 -8.15 -11.94
C PHE A 210 -5.99 -7.08 -12.29
N VAL A 211 -5.59 -6.24 -11.33
CA VAL A 211 -4.57 -5.19 -11.52
C VAL A 211 -3.20 -5.81 -11.83
N ILE A 212 -2.82 -6.87 -11.12
CA ILE A 212 -1.56 -7.59 -11.35
C ILE A 212 -1.52 -8.15 -12.80
N ARG A 213 -2.57 -8.82 -13.25
CA ARG A 213 -2.65 -9.35 -14.62
C ARG A 213 -2.55 -8.25 -15.66
N PHE A 214 -3.22 -7.13 -15.45
CA PHE A 214 -3.14 -5.97 -16.34
C PHE A 214 -1.72 -5.39 -16.40
N PHE A 215 -1.08 -5.20 -15.24
CA PHE A 215 0.28 -4.66 -15.17
C PHE A 215 1.33 -5.64 -15.70
N ALA A 216 1.17 -6.94 -15.46
CA ALA A 216 2.04 -7.98 -16.03
C ALA A 216 1.95 -7.98 -17.55
N TRP A 217 0.74 -7.92 -18.12
CA TRP A 217 0.54 -7.77 -19.56
C TRP A 217 1.23 -6.51 -20.11
N LEU A 218 1.03 -5.35 -19.46
CA LEU A 218 1.68 -4.10 -19.86
C LEU A 218 3.21 -4.19 -19.80
N SER A 219 3.74 -4.89 -18.80
CA SER A 219 5.19 -5.09 -18.60
C SER A 219 5.80 -6.04 -19.63
N ALA A 220 5.01 -6.97 -20.20
CA ALA A 220 5.45 -7.92 -21.20
C ALA A 220 5.48 -7.33 -22.63
N LEU A 221 4.77 -6.23 -22.91
CA LEU A 221 4.67 -5.64 -24.25
C LEU A 221 6.04 -5.36 -24.93
N PRO A 222 7.06 -4.82 -24.23
CA PRO A 222 8.37 -4.58 -24.85
C PRO A 222 9.11 -5.84 -25.27
N PHE A 223 8.70 -7.02 -24.80
CA PHE A 223 9.35 -8.31 -25.03
C PHE A 223 8.57 -9.21 -26.00
N GLY A 224 7.50 -8.71 -26.62
CA GLY A 224 6.71 -9.44 -27.62
C GLY A 224 5.63 -10.35 -27.02
N GLY A 225 5.15 -10.00 -25.81
CA GLY A 225 4.05 -10.67 -25.11
C GLY A 225 2.69 -10.34 -25.67
#